data_4ee32eba060a699f3cf3482d26466ec3
#
_entry.id   4ee32eba060a699f3cf3482d26466ec3
#
_cell.length_a   1.000
_cell.length_b   1.000
_cell.length_c   1.000
_cell.angle_alpha   90.00
_cell.angle_beta   90.00
_cell.angle_gamma   90.00
#
_symmetry.space_group_name_H-M   'P 1'
#
loop_
_entity.id
_entity.type
_entity.pdbx_description
1 polymer ?
#
loop_
_entity_poly.entity_id
_entity_poly.type
_entity_poly.pdbx_seq_one_letter_code
_entity_poly.pdbx_strand_id
1 'polypeptide(L)'
;MKIKSVLLLLFLMGTTQAAQKPNIVFFLVDDLGLGDVGCFGSQFHETPNIDRLCSDGLKFRQAYSACTVCSPSRAAILLGKYPARTNLTDWIAGHRRRNAPLQIPDWNMRMGLAETTLPEALKSEGYRSQFVGKWHLMPIGAEDFEQHYPTSHGFDQNIAGREWGQPKGPGKYFSPFGMPNLDDGNKGDFLTDALTDQAVEFIEANQSDPFFLYFSYYTVHGPIMAPPDLVQKYREKALQFPKPHTERVNPSFAAMTELLDRSVGRVRSKLEELGLSDNTVIVFTSDNGGTSELASAGLRGAKALAYEGGTRVSTIVHWPGVTRPGSECTVPIIGNDFYPTLLEMSGGKPMPQQHVDGLSLVPLLQNPNAPWSRDELYWHYPHYHRTKPYGAIRKGHWKLIEFFENNAIELYNLEADPAERTNLAATEEIIASDLLKRLQQWRSSVDAQMPTHNPAYDPQNRGKPRSASVSDQPISTPHGSISASSHQSGNPPHHSVDGVRNTRWAASNGTVPQWIQLDLGKQRPISGIEIRFKNRTKIHYAVSVSNNAREWQIVHESKKSTEIQDEKVSFSQNARFVRITINEVESGWATIEDWKPILPAS
;
A
#
# COMPACT_ATOMS: atom_id res chain seq x y z
N MET A 1 -31.30 -20.43 -79.66
CA MET A 1 -30.32 -19.57 -78.99
C MET A 1 -30.62 -19.64 -77.52
N LYS A 2 -29.82 -20.39 -76.70
CA LYS A 2 -29.99 -20.56 -75.27
C LYS A 2 -28.94 -19.70 -74.58
N ILE A 3 -29.38 -18.61 -73.89
CA ILE A 3 -28.53 -17.73 -73.08
C ILE A 3 -28.31 -18.43 -71.75
N LYS A 4 -27.06 -18.80 -71.44
CA LYS A 4 -26.66 -19.30 -70.11
C LYS A 4 -26.30 -18.09 -69.24
N SER A 5 -27.15 -17.82 -68.21
CA SER A 5 -26.81 -16.86 -67.16
C SER A 5 -25.78 -17.49 -66.21
N VAL A 6 -24.59 -16.91 -66.17
CA VAL A 6 -23.56 -17.25 -65.15
C VAL A 6 -23.82 -16.36 -63.92
N LEU A 7 -24.22 -17.01 -62.82
CA LEU A 7 -24.36 -16.36 -61.53
C LEU A 7 -22.96 -16.31 -60.86
N LEU A 8 -22.37 -15.10 -60.74
CA LEU A 8 -21.11 -14.87 -60.05
C LEU A 8 -21.39 -14.72 -58.54
N LEU A 9 -21.16 -15.79 -57.76
CA LEU A 9 -21.17 -15.72 -56.29
C LEU A 9 -19.90 -14.99 -55.82
N LEU A 10 -20.03 -13.72 -55.42
CA LEU A 10 -19.00 -13.00 -54.65
C LEU A 10 -19.01 -13.56 -53.20
N PHE A 11 -18.04 -14.41 -52.87
CA PHE A 11 -17.68 -14.75 -51.47
C PHE A 11 -17.03 -13.52 -50.83
N LEU A 12 -17.78 -12.77 -50.03
CA LEU A 12 -17.20 -11.83 -49.06
C LEU A 12 -16.50 -12.70 -47.99
N MET A 13 -15.20 -12.91 -48.13
CA MET A 13 -14.35 -13.35 -47.04
C MET A 13 -14.32 -12.20 -45.99
N GLY A 14 -15.23 -12.20 -45.05
CA GLY A 14 -15.11 -11.42 -43.85
C GLY A 14 -13.86 -11.92 -43.12
N THR A 15 -12.77 -11.17 -43.21
CA THR A 15 -11.66 -11.34 -42.28
C THR A 15 -12.21 -11.05 -40.88
N THR A 16 -12.41 -12.06 -40.10
CA THR A 16 -12.59 -11.87 -38.65
C THR A 16 -11.30 -11.28 -38.13
N GLN A 17 -11.24 -9.94 -38.10
CA GLN A 17 -10.17 -9.24 -37.42
C GLN A 17 -10.28 -9.68 -35.95
N ALA A 18 -9.27 -10.36 -35.44
CA ALA A 18 -9.23 -10.68 -34.01
C ALA A 18 -9.44 -9.38 -33.25
N ALA A 19 -10.38 -9.38 -32.31
CA ALA A 19 -10.67 -8.18 -31.53
C ALA A 19 -9.35 -7.66 -30.95
N GLN A 20 -9.00 -6.44 -31.26
CA GLN A 20 -7.78 -5.81 -30.78
C GLN A 20 -7.85 -5.72 -29.24
N LYS A 21 -6.81 -6.19 -28.55
CA LYS A 21 -6.71 -6.07 -27.10
C LYS A 21 -6.78 -4.59 -26.71
N PRO A 22 -7.62 -4.19 -25.74
CA PRO A 22 -7.73 -2.79 -25.37
C PRO A 22 -6.48 -2.30 -24.64
N ASN A 23 -6.10 -1.05 -24.84
CA ASN A 23 -5.17 -0.38 -23.95
C ASN A 23 -5.82 -0.20 -22.58
N ILE A 24 -5.02 -0.15 -21.54
CA ILE A 24 -5.49 0.02 -20.16
C ILE A 24 -4.78 1.21 -19.52
N VAL A 25 -5.54 2.19 -19.06
CA VAL A 25 -5.07 3.30 -18.24
C VAL A 25 -5.72 3.17 -16.85
N PHE A 26 -4.90 3.00 -15.82
CA PHE A 26 -5.34 2.86 -14.44
C PHE A 26 -4.86 4.06 -13.62
N PHE A 27 -5.78 4.94 -13.26
CA PHE A 27 -5.53 6.07 -12.36
C PHE A 27 -5.79 5.66 -10.91
N LEU A 28 -4.75 5.63 -10.10
CA LEU A 28 -4.84 5.40 -8.66
C LEU A 28 -4.46 6.67 -7.90
N VAL A 29 -5.43 7.26 -7.24
CA VAL A 29 -5.23 8.51 -6.47
C VAL A 29 -4.90 8.19 -5.01
N ASP A 30 -4.11 9.03 -4.37
CA ASP A 30 -3.67 8.87 -2.99
C ASP A 30 -4.49 9.77 -2.06
N ASP A 31 -5.16 9.18 -1.08
CA ASP A 31 -5.96 9.89 -0.06
C ASP A 31 -7.14 10.73 -0.60
N LEU A 32 -7.65 10.44 -1.78
CA LEU A 32 -8.82 11.13 -2.34
C LEU A 32 -10.10 10.60 -1.69
N GLY A 33 -10.82 11.48 -1.02
CA GLY A 33 -12.11 11.16 -0.43
C GLY A 33 -13.24 11.10 -1.46
N LEU A 34 -14.30 10.36 -1.15
CA LEU A 34 -15.49 10.26 -1.99
C LEU A 34 -16.10 11.64 -2.28
N GLY A 35 -16.12 12.54 -1.29
CA GLY A 35 -16.65 13.89 -1.39
C GLY A 35 -15.70 14.94 -1.97
N ASP A 36 -14.53 14.54 -2.46
CA ASP A 36 -13.57 15.46 -3.07
C ASP A 36 -13.70 15.52 -4.61
N VAL A 37 -14.69 14.83 -5.21
CA VAL A 37 -14.94 14.75 -6.66
C VAL A 37 -16.35 15.19 -7.00
N GLY A 38 -16.53 16.01 -8.05
CA GLY A 38 -17.80 16.60 -8.45
C GLY A 38 -18.89 15.56 -8.73
N CYS A 39 -18.63 14.54 -9.56
CA CYS A 39 -19.62 13.49 -9.88
C CYS A 39 -19.95 12.56 -8.69
N PHE A 40 -19.25 12.68 -7.56
CA PHE A 40 -19.59 12.02 -6.29
C PHE A 40 -20.19 12.98 -5.26
N GLY A 41 -20.42 14.26 -5.62
CA GLY A 41 -21.21 15.21 -4.83
C GLY A 41 -20.45 16.45 -4.33
N SER A 42 -19.15 16.61 -4.61
CA SER A 42 -18.45 17.85 -4.28
C SER A 42 -19.00 19.03 -5.06
N GLN A 43 -19.24 20.13 -4.35
CA GLN A 43 -19.62 21.43 -4.95
C GLN A 43 -18.45 22.42 -4.91
N PHE A 44 -17.47 22.17 -4.04
CA PHE A 44 -16.33 23.05 -3.88
C PHE A 44 -15.17 22.71 -4.82
N HIS A 45 -14.86 21.40 -4.98
CA HIS A 45 -13.78 20.96 -5.86
C HIS A 45 -14.22 20.98 -7.33
N GLU A 46 -13.37 21.45 -8.22
CA GLU A 46 -13.63 21.52 -9.66
C GLU A 46 -12.90 20.36 -10.35
N THR A 47 -13.70 19.36 -10.80
CA THR A 47 -13.17 18.13 -11.42
C THR A 47 -13.84 17.83 -12.76
N PRO A 48 -13.91 18.79 -13.71
CA PRO A 48 -14.67 18.63 -14.95
C PRO A 48 -14.20 17.48 -15.84
N ASN A 49 -12.92 17.14 -15.84
CA ASN A 49 -12.39 16.04 -16.63
C ASN A 49 -12.73 14.67 -16.04
N ILE A 50 -12.66 14.54 -14.71
CA ILE A 50 -13.10 13.34 -13.98
C ILE A 50 -14.60 13.20 -14.08
N ASP A 51 -15.37 14.30 -13.98
CA ASP A 51 -16.83 14.32 -14.12
C ASP A 51 -17.23 13.89 -15.54
N ARG A 52 -16.50 14.33 -16.57
CA ARG A 52 -16.70 13.87 -17.95
C ARG A 52 -16.38 12.39 -18.09
N LEU A 53 -15.27 11.88 -17.49
CA LEU A 53 -14.98 10.45 -17.46
C LEU A 53 -16.13 9.66 -16.81
N CYS A 54 -16.71 10.19 -15.75
CA CYS A 54 -17.86 9.60 -15.06
C CYS A 54 -19.10 9.57 -15.95
N SER A 55 -19.36 10.62 -16.72
CA SER A 55 -20.49 10.68 -17.66
C SER A 55 -20.32 9.78 -18.89
N ASP A 56 -19.08 9.52 -19.31
CA ASP A 56 -18.74 8.64 -20.42
C ASP A 56 -18.69 7.16 -20.01
N GLY A 57 -18.55 6.87 -18.72
CA GLY A 57 -18.34 5.53 -18.14
C GLY A 57 -19.45 5.05 -17.21
N LEU A 58 -19.09 4.07 -16.40
CA LEU A 58 -19.89 3.49 -15.32
C LEU A 58 -19.31 3.91 -13.96
N LYS A 59 -20.16 4.48 -13.10
CA LYS A 59 -19.83 4.86 -11.72
C LYS A 59 -20.22 3.76 -10.74
N PHE A 60 -19.26 3.28 -9.93
CA PHE A 60 -19.57 2.39 -8.81
C PHE A 60 -19.93 3.20 -7.57
N ARG A 61 -21.17 3.04 -7.09
CA ARG A 61 -21.68 3.73 -5.90
C ARG A 61 -21.13 3.15 -4.60
N GLN A 62 -20.71 1.89 -4.62
CA GLN A 62 -20.27 1.12 -3.46
C GLN A 62 -18.95 0.40 -3.77
N ALA A 63 -17.93 1.17 -4.15
CA ALA A 63 -16.57 0.68 -4.32
C ALA A 63 -15.76 0.89 -3.04
N TYR A 64 -14.98 -0.12 -2.69
CA TYR A 64 -14.20 -0.14 -1.45
C TYR A 64 -12.71 -0.37 -1.72
N SER A 65 -11.87 0.31 -0.95
CA SER A 65 -10.47 -0.06 -0.81
C SER A 65 -10.34 -1.32 0.06
N ALA A 66 -9.35 -2.15 -0.21
CA ALA A 66 -9.09 -3.38 0.56
C ALA A 66 -8.49 -3.10 1.96
N CYS A 67 -8.01 -1.89 2.18
CA CYS A 67 -7.53 -1.40 3.47
C CYS A 67 -7.80 0.10 3.58
N THR A 68 -7.83 0.60 4.80
CA THR A 68 -8.00 2.03 5.10
C THR A 68 -6.70 2.84 5.02
N VAL A 69 -5.59 2.23 4.57
CA VAL A 69 -4.27 2.87 4.38
C VAL A 69 -3.59 2.38 3.10
N CYS A 70 -2.58 3.14 2.64
CA CYS A 70 -2.00 3.07 1.30
C CYS A 70 -1.42 1.70 0.90
N SER A 71 -0.31 1.26 1.53
CA SER A 71 0.48 0.10 1.05
C SER A 71 -0.34 -1.20 0.92
N PRO A 72 -1.13 -1.63 1.92
CA PRO A 72 -1.91 -2.85 1.80
C PRO A 72 -2.99 -2.75 0.72
N SER A 73 -3.61 -1.58 0.54
CA SER A 73 -4.61 -1.37 -0.49
C SER A 73 -4.01 -1.43 -1.89
N ARG A 74 -2.83 -0.82 -2.09
CA ARG A 74 -2.08 -0.86 -3.36
C ARG A 74 -1.62 -2.28 -3.70
N ALA A 75 -1.12 -3.04 -2.73
CA ALA A 75 -0.77 -4.45 -2.91
C ALA A 75 -1.99 -5.29 -3.30
N ALA A 76 -3.13 -5.06 -2.68
CA ALA A 76 -4.36 -5.80 -2.97
C ALA A 76 -4.84 -5.63 -4.43
N ILE A 77 -4.71 -4.42 -4.99
CA ILE A 77 -5.01 -4.16 -6.41
C ILE A 77 -4.08 -4.96 -7.34
N LEU A 78 -2.77 -4.98 -7.03
CA LEU A 78 -1.76 -5.64 -7.87
C LEU A 78 -1.73 -7.17 -7.72
N LEU A 79 -2.28 -7.72 -6.63
CA LEU A 79 -2.21 -9.14 -6.30
C LEU A 79 -3.56 -9.86 -6.37
N GLY A 80 -4.69 -9.14 -6.35
CA GLY A 80 -6.03 -9.73 -6.24
C GLY A 80 -6.27 -10.46 -4.90
N LYS A 81 -5.55 -10.06 -3.84
CA LYS A 81 -5.57 -10.70 -2.50
C LYS A 81 -5.90 -9.71 -1.40
N TYR A 82 -6.59 -10.18 -0.36
CA TYR A 82 -6.75 -9.38 0.86
C TYR A 82 -5.40 -9.14 1.57
N PRO A 83 -5.19 -7.96 2.16
CA PRO A 83 -3.98 -7.65 2.93
C PRO A 83 -3.68 -8.65 4.05
N ALA A 84 -4.69 -9.22 4.70
CA ALA A 84 -4.54 -10.24 5.72
C ALA A 84 -3.83 -11.51 5.20
N ARG A 85 -4.11 -11.90 3.94
CA ARG A 85 -3.48 -13.08 3.32
C ARG A 85 -2.01 -12.86 2.98
N THR A 86 -1.64 -11.65 2.59
CA THR A 86 -0.26 -11.30 2.24
C THR A 86 0.56 -10.87 3.44
N ASN A 87 -0.07 -10.72 4.60
CA ASN A 87 0.49 -10.12 5.80
C ASN A 87 1.14 -8.74 5.57
N LEU A 88 0.72 -8.00 4.53
CA LEU A 88 1.05 -6.60 4.32
C LEU A 88 -0.15 -5.79 4.79
N THR A 89 -0.21 -5.51 6.10
CA THR A 89 -1.42 -5.05 6.78
C THR A 89 -1.38 -3.60 7.26
N ASP A 90 -0.23 -2.91 7.16
CA ASP A 90 -0.10 -1.47 7.46
C ASP A 90 0.64 -0.74 6.33
N TRP A 91 0.63 0.61 6.35
CA TRP A 91 1.45 1.41 5.45
C TRP A 91 2.95 1.27 5.80
N ILE A 92 3.82 1.26 4.84
CA ILE A 92 5.27 1.13 5.02
C ILE A 92 5.89 2.53 5.31
N ALA A 93 6.58 2.73 6.48
CA ALA A 93 7.06 1.74 7.48
C ALA A 93 6.15 1.52 8.70
N GLY A 94 4.86 1.88 8.66
CA GLY A 94 3.99 1.76 9.81
C GLY A 94 4.18 2.86 10.87
N HIS A 95 3.39 2.80 11.92
CA HIS A 95 3.55 3.68 13.06
C HIS A 95 4.54 3.12 14.07
N ARG A 96 5.22 4.03 14.79
CA ARG A 96 5.98 3.65 15.99
C ARG A 96 5.05 2.94 16.96
N ARG A 97 5.50 1.80 17.50
CA ARG A 97 4.74 1.08 18.53
C ARG A 97 4.43 2.01 19.69
N ARG A 98 3.15 2.07 20.05
CA ARG A 98 2.66 2.89 21.14
C ARG A 98 2.60 2.06 22.43
N ASN A 99 2.64 2.72 23.57
CA ASN A 99 2.22 2.11 24.82
C ASN A 99 0.70 1.90 24.77
N ALA A 100 0.28 0.70 24.40
CA ALA A 100 -1.11 0.34 24.15
C ALA A 100 -1.41 -1.07 24.71
N PRO A 101 -2.69 -1.39 25.02
CA PRO A 101 -3.08 -2.68 25.59
C PRO A 101 -2.70 -3.90 24.76
N LEU A 102 -2.65 -3.75 23.43
CA LEU A 102 -2.26 -4.82 22.52
C LEU A 102 -0.89 -4.57 21.90
N GLN A 103 -0.15 -5.63 21.75
CA GLN A 103 1.03 -5.70 20.91
C GLN A 103 0.59 -6.08 19.49
N ILE A 104 0.92 -5.23 18.51
CA ILE A 104 0.62 -5.49 17.10
C ILE A 104 1.44 -6.69 16.60
N PRO A 105 0.91 -7.50 15.66
CA PRO A 105 1.68 -8.60 15.08
C PRO A 105 2.82 -8.10 14.20
N ASP A 106 3.74 -8.98 13.88
CA ASP A 106 4.72 -8.73 12.82
C ASP A 106 4.00 -8.76 11.46
N TRP A 107 4.45 -7.94 10.52
CA TRP A 107 3.83 -7.81 9.21
C TRP A 107 4.88 -7.52 8.13
N ASN A 108 4.53 -7.78 6.87
CA ASN A 108 5.45 -7.60 5.74
C ASN A 108 5.55 -6.13 5.35
N MET A 109 6.77 -5.58 5.30
CA MET A 109 7.04 -4.21 4.88
C MET A 109 7.40 -4.10 3.40
N ARG A 110 6.94 -5.06 2.59
CA ARG A 110 7.15 -5.10 1.14
C ARG A 110 6.18 -6.06 0.48
N MET A 111 5.91 -5.83 -0.79
CA MET A 111 5.24 -6.82 -1.64
C MET A 111 6.23 -7.97 -1.93
N GLY A 112 5.77 -9.22 -1.84
CA GLY A 112 6.60 -10.41 -2.05
C GLY A 112 6.96 -10.60 -3.53
N LEU A 113 8.22 -10.94 -3.81
CA LEU A 113 8.69 -11.23 -5.18
C LEU A 113 8.22 -12.61 -5.72
N ALA A 114 7.64 -13.45 -4.87
CA ALA A 114 7.09 -14.75 -5.28
C ALA A 114 5.64 -14.66 -5.78
N GLU A 115 5.02 -13.50 -5.66
CA GLU A 115 3.67 -13.24 -6.14
C GLU A 115 3.69 -12.98 -7.65
N THR A 116 2.70 -13.48 -8.39
CA THR A 116 2.49 -13.06 -9.78
C THR A 116 1.61 -11.81 -9.79
N THR A 117 2.20 -10.68 -10.04
CA THR A 117 1.51 -9.39 -10.04
C THR A 117 0.67 -9.19 -11.31
N LEU A 118 -0.26 -8.24 -11.28
CA LEU A 118 -1.07 -7.88 -12.45
C LEU A 118 -0.22 -7.50 -13.68
N PRO A 119 0.82 -6.64 -13.58
CA PRO A 119 1.66 -6.34 -14.76
C PRO A 119 2.42 -7.56 -15.29
N GLU A 120 2.85 -8.50 -14.43
CA GLU A 120 3.45 -9.77 -14.90
C GLU A 120 2.44 -10.61 -15.69
N ALA A 121 1.20 -10.70 -15.19
CA ALA A 121 0.12 -11.40 -15.88
C ALA A 121 -0.23 -10.73 -17.23
N LEU A 122 -0.31 -9.39 -17.28
CA LEU A 122 -0.56 -8.65 -18.51
C LEU A 122 0.61 -8.72 -19.50
N LYS A 123 1.84 -8.80 -19.02
CA LYS A 123 3.03 -8.98 -19.85
C LYS A 123 2.97 -10.30 -20.64
N SER A 124 2.46 -11.38 -20.03
CA SER A 124 2.25 -12.65 -20.72
C SER A 124 1.19 -12.55 -21.83
N GLU A 125 0.31 -11.56 -21.76
CA GLU A 125 -0.67 -11.23 -22.77
C GLU A 125 -0.16 -10.24 -23.85
N GLY A 126 1.13 -9.84 -23.78
CA GLY A 126 1.78 -8.98 -24.77
C GLY A 126 1.65 -7.48 -24.48
N TYR A 127 1.24 -7.08 -23.28
CA TYR A 127 1.17 -5.68 -22.90
C TYR A 127 2.54 -5.08 -22.63
N ARG A 128 2.77 -3.85 -23.10
CA ARG A 128 3.83 -2.96 -22.63
C ARG A 128 3.32 -2.20 -21.42
N SER A 129 4.13 -2.08 -20.36
CA SER A 129 3.65 -1.49 -19.12
C SER A 129 4.56 -0.41 -18.56
N GLN A 130 3.96 0.68 -18.08
CA GLN A 130 4.66 1.72 -17.33
C GLN A 130 3.99 1.95 -15.97
N PHE A 131 4.81 1.99 -14.93
CA PHE A 131 4.45 2.51 -13.62
C PHE A 131 4.88 3.97 -13.50
N VAL A 132 3.95 4.85 -13.09
CA VAL A 132 4.24 6.28 -12.89
C VAL A 132 3.78 6.69 -11.50
N GLY A 133 4.67 7.24 -10.66
CA GLY A 133 4.34 7.90 -9.40
C GLY A 133 4.56 7.07 -8.14
N LYS A 134 3.62 7.07 -7.21
CA LYS A 134 3.76 6.48 -5.86
C LYS A 134 3.71 4.96 -5.88
N TRP A 135 4.82 4.31 -5.53
CA TRP A 135 4.88 2.85 -5.33
C TRP A 135 4.53 2.44 -3.90
N HIS A 136 5.37 2.79 -2.93
CA HIS A 136 5.15 2.57 -1.50
C HIS A 136 4.92 1.08 -1.10
N LEU A 137 5.49 0.13 -1.86
CA LEU A 137 5.38 -1.33 -1.66
C LEU A 137 6.75 -2.00 -1.47
N MET A 138 7.75 -1.22 -1.06
CA MET A 138 9.11 -1.67 -0.86
C MET A 138 9.65 -1.18 0.48
N PRO A 139 10.67 -1.87 1.05
CA PRO A 139 11.23 -1.53 2.35
C PRO A 139 11.93 -0.17 2.32
N ILE A 140 11.93 0.51 3.47
CA ILE A 140 12.65 1.78 3.65
C ILE A 140 14.07 1.47 4.10
N GLY A 141 15.08 2.00 3.37
CA GLY A 141 16.48 1.92 3.75
C GLY A 141 17.11 0.53 3.66
N ALA A 142 16.51 -0.40 2.91
CA ALA A 142 17.15 -1.69 2.63
C ALA A 142 18.25 -1.52 1.56
N GLU A 143 19.33 -2.27 1.67
CA GLU A 143 20.41 -2.25 0.66
C GLU A 143 19.97 -2.83 -0.68
N ASP A 144 19.04 -3.79 -0.65
CA ASP A 144 18.47 -4.46 -1.80
C ASP A 144 17.19 -3.76 -2.35
N PHE A 145 16.96 -2.51 -2.00
CA PHE A 145 15.70 -1.84 -2.32
C PHE A 145 15.42 -1.75 -3.82
N GLU A 146 16.44 -1.73 -4.67
CA GLU A 146 16.27 -1.76 -6.13
C GLU A 146 15.60 -3.04 -6.63
N GLN A 147 15.76 -4.17 -5.92
CA GLN A 147 15.07 -5.43 -6.24
C GLN A 147 13.56 -5.37 -5.97
N HIS A 148 13.06 -4.29 -5.36
CA HIS A 148 11.67 -4.10 -5.02
C HIS A 148 11.01 -2.94 -5.77
N TYR A 149 11.68 -2.39 -6.78
CA TYR A 149 11.08 -1.40 -7.66
C TYR A 149 9.92 -2.00 -8.49
N PRO A 150 9.01 -1.18 -9.02
CA PRO A 150 7.95 -1.65 -9.93
C PRO A 150 8.43 -2.58 -11.04
N THR A 151 9.64 -2.35 -11.58
CA THR A 151 10.25 -3.18 -12.63
C THR A 151 10.54 -4.62 -12.20
N SER A 152 10.83 -4.85 -10.95
CA SER A 152 11.01 -6.20 -10.38
C SER A 152 9.67 -6.91 -10.09
N HIS A 153 8.57 -6.21 -10.29
CA HIS A 153 7.20 -6.68 -10.16
C HIS A 153 6.44 -6.61 -11.50
N GLY A 154 7.16 -6.74 -12.62
CA GLY A 154 6.60 -6.96 -13.94
C GLY A 154 6.40 -5.72 -14.81
N PHE A 155 6.46 -4.50 -14.30
CA PHE A 155 6.43 -3.30 -15.12
C PHE A 155 7.69 -3.19 -15.98
N ASP A 156 7.52 -2.79 -17.24
CA ASP A 156 8.67 -2.58 -18.15
C ASP A 156 9.41 -1.28 -17.82
N GLN A 157 8.70 -0.26 -17.35
CA GLN A 157 9.25 1.04 -16.99
C GLN A 157 8.74 1.51 -15.62
N ASN A 158 9.62 2.21 -14.90
CA ASN A 158 9.31 2.85 -13.60
C ASN A 158 9.69 4.32 -13.64
N ILE A 159 8.72 5.21 -13.46
CA ILE A 159 8.92 6.66 -13.30
C ILE A 159 8.50 7.05 -11.89
N ALA A 160 9.41 7.58 -11.10
CA ALA A 160 9.19 8.08 -9.74
C ALA A 160 8.74 7.04 -8.69
N GLY A 161 8.57 5.76 -9.07
CA GLY A 161 8.17 4.70 -8.13
C GLY A 161 9.32 4.35 -7.17
N ARG A 162 9.08 4.53 -5.86
CA ARG A 162 10.05 4.25 -4.80
C ARG A 162 9.35 4.00 -3.44
N GLU A 163 10.12 3.87 -2.38
CA GLU A 163 9.65 3.57 -1.02
C GLU A 163 8.83 4.70 -0.36
N TRP A 164 8.78 5.88 -0.94
CA TRP A 164 8.13 7.03 -0.33
C TRP A 164 6.61 6.92 -0.35
N GLY A 165 6.00 7.12 0.81
CA GLY A 165 4.55 7.26 0.95
C GLY A 165 4.02 8.65 0.58
N GLN A 166 4.91 9.64 0.44
CA GLN A 166 4.64 11.01 0.03
C GLN A 166 5.90 11.60 -0.59
N PRO A 167 5.84 12.69 -1.38
CA PRO A 167 7.03 13.32 -1.92
C PRO A 167 7.95 13.83 -0.80
N LYS A 168 9.20 13.33 -0.78
CA LYS A 168 10.22 13.67 0.23
C LYS A 168 11.46 14.35 -0.38
N GLY A 169 11.51 14.55 -1.69
CA GLY A 169 12.57 15.30 -2.35
C GLY A 169 12.65 16.75 -1.86
N PRO A 170 13.71 17.48 -2.19
CA PRO A 170 13.97 18.81 -1.65
C PRO A 170 12.82 19.81 -1.85
N GLY A 171 12.18 19.78 -3.00
CA GLY A 171 11.02 20.62 -3.33
C GLY A 171 9.66 19.97 -3.03
N LYS A 172 9.64 18.70 -2.65
CA LYS A 172 8.41 17.92 -2.42
C LYS A 172 7.57 17.83 -3.69
N TYR A 173 6.43 18.55 -3.75
CA TYR A 173 5.62 18.65 -4.97
C TYR A 173 6.15 19.65 -6.00
N PHE A 174 7.09 20.52 -5.62
CA PHE A 174 7.78 21.41 -6.56
C PHE A 174 9.19 20.89 -6.88
N SER A 175 9.68 21.24 -8.06
CA SER A 175 11.07 20.96 -8.43
C SER A 175 12.07 21.62 -7.45
N PRO A 176 13.16 20.91 -7.07
CA PRO A 176 13.59 19.58 -7.53
C PRO A 176 12.86 18.45 -6.80
N PHE A 177 12.44 17.43 -7.57
CA PHE A 177 11.63 16.32 -7.07
C PHE A 177 12.47 15.22 -6.38
N GLY A 178 13.68 14.97 -6.89
CA GLY A 178 14.56 13.90 -6.41
C GLY A 178 13.95 12.50 -6.55
N MET A 179 13.23 12.25 -7.64
CA MET A 179 12.56 10.99 -7.95
C MET A 179 13.39 10.15 -8.94
N PRO A 180 13.35 8.80 -8.86
CA PRO A 180 14.04 7.97 -9.83
C PRO A 180 13.39 8.09 -11.23
N ASN A 181 14.25 8.16 -12.26
CA ASN A 181 13.86 8.22 -13.67
C ASN A 181 12.90 9.37 -14.04
N LEU A 182 12.95 10.47 -13.28
CA LEU A 182 12.21 11.68 -13.52
C LEU A 182 13.16 12.88 -13.39
N ASP A 183 13.26 13.67 -14.44
CA ASP A 183 14.03 14.90 -14.41
C ASP A 183 13.37 15.93 -13.46
N ASP A 184 14.20 16.65 -12.75
CA ASP A 184 13.71 17.66 -11.80
C ASP A 184 13.06 18.86 -12.51
N GLY A 185 13.35 19.08 -13.81
CA GLY A 185 12.78 20.17 -14.60
C GLY A 185 13.23 21.56 -14.11
N ASN A 186 12.38 22.56 -14.31
CA ASN A 186 12.64 23.93 -13.92
C ASN A 186 12.12 24.25 -12.53
N LYS A 187 12.68 25.29 -11.89
CA LYS A 187 12.18 25.78 -10.61
C LYS A 187 10.72 26.22 -10.72
N GLY A 188 9.87 25.62 -9.93
CA GLY A 188 8.43 25.91 -9.91
C GLY A 188 7.57 24.86 -10.64
N ASP A 189 8.19 23.97 -11.41
CA ASP A 189 7.47 22.85 -12.02
C ASP A 189 6.81 21.99 -10.94
N PHE A 190 5.63 21.46 -11.24
CA PHE A 190 4.83 20.71 -10.27
C PHE A 190 4.87 19.21 -10.60
N LEU A 191 5.07 18.39 -9.58
CA LEU A 191 5.28 16.93 -9.72
C LEU A 191 4.17 16.23 -10.51
N THR A 192 2.90 16.60 -10.29
CA THR A 192 1.79 15.96 -11.02
C THR A 192 1.86 16.25 -12.51
N ASP A 193 2.27 17.46 -12.91
CA ASP A 193 2.45 17.80 -14.33
C ASP A 193 3.61 17.04 -14.95
N ALA A 194 4.77 17.00 -14.27
CA ALA A 194 5.95 16.25 -14.74
C ALA A 194 5.67 14.75 -14.89
N LEU A 195 4.92 14.14 -13.95
CA LEU A 195 4.48 12.75 -14.05
C LEU A 195 3.48 12.55 -15.21
N THR A 196 2.63 13.54 -15.48
CA THR A 196 1.68 13.51 -16.58
C THR A 196 2.39 13.56 -17.94
N ASP A 197 3.46 14.36 -18.06
CA ASP A 197 4.30 14.39 -19.26
C ASP A 197 4.87 13.01 -19.59
N GLN A 198 5.40 12.31 -18.59
CA GLN A 198 5.92 10.95 -18.74
C GLN A 198 4.84 9.92 -19.12
N ALA A 199 3.63 10.06 -18.59
CA ALA A 199 2.50 9.21 -18.97
C ALA A 199 2.06 9.46 -20.41
N VAL A 200 2.05 10.70 -20.87
CA VAL A 200 1.72 11.09 -22.26
C VAL A 200 2.79 10.59 -23.24
N GLU A 201 4.07 10.77 -22.91
CA GLU A 201 5.19 10.25 -23.71
C GLU A 201 5.13 8.73 -23.88
N PHE A 202 4.78 8.01 -22.82
CA PHE A 202 4.61 6.55 -22.88
C PHE A 202 3.48 6.14 -23.82
N ILE A 203 2.34 6.82 -23.78
CA ILE A 203 1.21 6.56 -24.69
C ILE A 203 1.64 6.80 -26.14
N GLU A 204 2.32 7.92 -26.43
CA GLU A 204 2.83 8.25 -27.77
C GLU A 204 3.81 7.18 -28.29
N ALA A 205 4.70 6.69 -27.44
CA ALA A 205 5.70 5.69 -27.80
C ALA A 205 5.11 4.28 -28.04
N ASN A 206 3.92 3.98 -27.51
CA ASN A 206 3.33 2.63 -27.54
C ASN A 206 1.98 2.56 -28.27
N GLN A 207 1.66 3.54 -29.13
CA GLN A 207 0.36 3.60 -29.82
C GLN A 207 0.05 2.41 -30.74
N SER A 208 1.04 1.60 -31.13
CA SER A 208 0.90 0.46 -32.03
C SER A 208 0.67 -0.88 -31.30
N ASP A 209 0.97 -0.95 -30.02
CA ASP A 209 0.90 -2.17 -29.19
C ASP A 209 -0.09 -1.98 -28.03
N PRO A 210 -0.70 -3.05 -27.50
CA PRO A 210 -1.50 -2.92 -26.30
C PRO A 210 -0.62 -2.52 -25.12
N PHE A 211 -1.03 -1.50 -24.37
CA PHE A 211 -0.27 -1.00 -23.23
C PHE A 211 -1.08 -0.95 -21.93
N PHE A 212 -0.37 -1.04 -20.82
CA PHE A 212 -0.87 -0.86 -19.46
C PHE A 212 -0.13 0.31 -18.81
N LEU A 213 -0.79 1.45 -18.70
CA LEU A 213 -0.32 2.60 -17.94
C LEU A 213 -0.92 2.57 -16.54
N TYR A 214 -0.09 2.33 -15.52
CA TYR A 214 -0.48 2.41 -14.12
C TYR A 214 -0.02 3.74 -13.53
N PHE A 215 -0.91 4.75 -13.59
CA PHE A 215 -0.62 6.09 -13.10
C PHE A 215 -1.08 6.22 -11.65
N SER A 216 -0.13 6.03 -10.75
CA SER A 216 -0.29 6.02 -9.31
C SER A 216 0.13 7.38 -8.74
N TYR A 217 -0.82 8.28 -8.57
CA TYR A 217 -0.53 9.64 -8.12
C TYR A 217 0.01 9.69 -6.69
N TYR A 218 0.92 10.65 -6.43
CA TYR A 218 1.19 11.14 -5.07
C TYR A 218 0.10 12.12 -4.60
N THR A 219 -0.51 12.84 -5.54
CA THR A 219 -1.65 13.76 -5.35
C THR A 219 -2.89 12.93 -4.98
N VAL A 220 -3.64 13.28 -3.93
CA VAL A 220 -3.67 14.53 -3.17
C VAL A 220 -3.10 14.36 -1.74
N HIS A 221 -2.16 13.45 -1.53
CA HIS A 221 -1.53 13.19 -0.23
C HIS A 221 -0.71 14.41 0.23
N GLY A 222 -0.55 14.56 1.53
CA GLY A 222 0.34 15.59 2.08
C GLY A 222 1.82 15.46 1.64
N PRO A 223 2.60 16.54 1.71
CA PRO A 223 2.23 17.88 2.18
C PRO A 223 1.27 18.59 1.21
N ILE A 224 0.26 19.27 1.73
CA ILE A 224 -0.74 19.96 0.90
C ILE A 224 -0.09 21.23 0.33
N MET A 225 0.26 21.18 -0.96
CA MET A 225 0.98 22.23 -1.69
C MET A 225 0.43 22.34 -3.12
N ALA A 226 0.26 23.54 -3.62
CA ALA A 226 -0.13 23.80 -5.00
C ALA A 226 0.40 25.17 -5.46
N PRO A 227 0.43 25.46 -6.78
CA PRO A 227 0.82 26.75 -7.30
C PRO A 227 0.02 27.89 -6.67
N PRO A 228 0.68 29.02 -6.29
CA PRO A 228 0.06 30.09 -5.52
C PRO A 228 -1.15 30.75 -6.20
N ASP A 229 -1.11 30.88 -7.52
CA ASP A 229 -2.20 31.43 -8.33
C ASP A 229 -3.46 30.55 -8.26
N LEU A 230 -3.27 29.24 -8.35
CA LEU A 230 -4.36 28.27 -8.24
C LEU A 230 -4.94 28.24 -6.80
N VAL A 231 -4.07 28.32 -5.80
CA VAL A 231 -4.53 28.45 -4.40
C VAL A 231 -5.32 29.74 -4.20
N GLN A 232 -4.93 30.84 -4.84
CA GLN A 232 -5.63 32.11 -4.76
C GLN A 232 -7.04 32.03 -5.38
N LYS A 233 -7.19 31.40 -6.55
CA LYS A 233 -8.50 31.08 -7.14
C LYS A 233 -9.46 30.44 -6.13
N TYR A 234 -9.00 29.41 -5.41
CA TYR A 234 -9.83 28.70 -4.44
C TYR A 234 -10.01 29.44 -3.12
N ARG A 235 -9.11 30.34 -2.75
CA ARG A 235 -9.35 31.26 -1.62
C ARG A 235 -10.50 32.21 -1.91
N GLU A 236 -10.56 32.76 -3.12
CA GLU A 236 -11.64 33.63 -3.56
C GLU A 236 -12.97 32.89 -3.62
N LYS A 237 -12.96 31.65 -4.19
CA LYS A 237 -14.14 30.77 -4.19
C LYS A 237 -14.61 30.47 -2.76
N ALA A 238 -13.71 30.17 -1.83
CA ALA A 238 -14.05 29.84 -0.44
C ALA A 238 -14.69 31.01 0.33
N LEU A 239 -14.41 32.25 -0.04
CA LEU A 239 -15.06 33.44 0.56
C LEU A 239 -16.55 33.53 0.22
N GLN A 240 -16.94 33.05 -0.96
CA GLN A 240 -18.30 33.10 -1.47
C GLN A 240 -19.06 31.76 -1.26
N PHE A 241 -18.33 30.70 -0.90
CA PHE A 241 -18.88 29.36 -0.76
C PHE A 241 -19.58 29.22 0.60
N PRO A 242 -20.85 28.79 0.64
CA PRO A 242 -21.50 28.43 1.90
C PRO A 242 -20.63 27.37 2.58
N LYS A 243 -20.31 27.53 3.86
CA LYS A 243 -19.49 26.56 4.59
C LYS A 243 -20.38 25.38 5.06
N PRO A 244 -20.65 24.37 4.24
CA PRO A 244 -21.40 23.20 4.68
C PRO A 244 -20.52 22.41 5.66
N HIS A 245 -21.12 21.90 6.72
CA HIS A 245 -20.43 21.05 7.69
C HIS A 245 -20.06 19.66 7.13
N THR A 246 -20.35 19.39 5.86
CA THR A 246 -20.23 18.08 5.20
C THR A 246 -19.23 18.06 4.05
N GLU A 247 -18.54 19.17 3.77
CA GLU A 247 -17.62 19.28 2.64
C GLU A 247 -16.29 19.92 3.05
N ARG A 248 -15.19 19.45 2.45
CA ARG A 248 -13.84 19.97 2.68
C ARG A 248 -13.63 21.28 1.91
N VAL A 249 -13.66 22.40 2.60
CA VAL A 249 -13.35 23.72 2.03
C VAL A 249 -11.91 24.09 2.38
N ASN A 250 -10.93 23.51 1.65
CA ASN A 250 -9.50 23.82 1.79
C ASN A 250 -8.93 24.26 0.43
N PRO A 251 -8.60 25.56 0.26
CA PRO A 251 -8.11 26.11 -1.00
C PRO A 251 -6.90 25.39 -1.60
N SER A 252 -5.90 25.06 -0.76
CA SER A 252 -4.69 24.37 -1.25
C SER A 252 -4.98 22.93 -1.66
N PHE A 253 -5.85 22.24 -0.94
CA PHE A 253 -6.27 20.89 -1.31
C PHE A 253 -7.10 20.88 -2.60
N ALA A 254 -8.03 21.83 -2.75
CA ALA A 254 -8.82 21.97 -3.97
C ALA A 254 -7.97 22.30 -5.20
N ALA A 255 -6.93 23.14 -5.02
CA ALA A 255 -5.95 23.39 -6.06
C ALA A 255 -5.17 22.13 -6.47
N MET A 256 -4.77 21.29 -5.50
CA MET A 256 -4.17 19.98 -5.82
C MET A 256 -5.15 19.05 -6.55
N THR A 257 -6.41 19.04 -6.16
CA THR A 257 -7.46 18.23 -6.80
C THR A 257 -7.70 18.69 -8.24
N GLU A 258 -7.64 20.00 -8.52
CA GLU A 258 -7.74 20.53 -9.88
C GLU A 258 -6.53 20.12 -10.74
N LEU A 259 -5.30 20.10 -10.19
CA LEU A 259 -4.12 19.60 -10.91
C LEU A 259 -4.24 18.11 -11.24
N LEU A 260 -4.80 17.30 -10.33
CA LEU A 260 -5.15 15.92 -10.61
C LEU A 260 -6.16 15.81 -11.77
N ASP A 261 -7.22 16.60 -11.72
CA ASP A 261 -8.25 16.63 -12.76
C ASP A 261 -7.70 17.03 -14.14
N ARG A 262 -6.84 18.07 -14.18
CA ARG A 262 -6.14 18.48 -15.40
C ARG A 262 -5.26 17.37 -15.96
N SER A 263 -4.57 16.63 -15.10
CA SER A 263 -3.73 15.48 -15.47
C SER A 263 -4.56 14.38 -16.15
N VAL A 264 -5.69 14.00 -15.56
CA VAL A 264 -6.65 13.05 -16.17
C VAL A 264 -7.13 13.56 -17.53
N GLY A 265 -7.44 14.85 -17.63
CA GLY A 265 -7.84 15.51 -18.87
C GLY A 265 -6.75 15.43 -19.95
N ARG A 266 -5.49 15.71 -19.62
CA ARG A 266 -4.35 15.66 -20.54
C ARG A 266 -4.12 14.26 -21.11
N VAL A 267 -4.17 13.23 -20.25
CA VAL A 267 -4.03 11.83 -20.70
C VAL A 267 -5.18 11.46 -21.65
N ARG A 268 -6.43 11.82 -21.30
CA ARG A 268 -7.58 11.56 -22.19
C ARG A 268 -7.48 12.29 -23.52
N SER A 269 -7.07 13.55 -23.51
CA SER A 269 -6.87 14.34 -24.74
C SER A 269 -5.78 13.74 -25.64
N LYS A 270 -4.71 13.17 -25.05
CA LYS A 270 -3.67 12.50 -25.83
C LYS A 270 -4.19 11.20 -26.48
N LEU A 271 -5.01 10.42 -25.76
CA LEU A 271 -5.66 9.24 -26.36
C LEU A 271 -6.60 9.62 -27.51
N GLU A 272 -7.33 10.73 -27.40
CA GLU A 272 -8.20 11.26 -28.44
C GLU A 272 -7.37 11.74 -29.65
N GLU A 273 -6.31 12.50 -29.43
CA GLU A 273 -5.39 12.99 -30.48
C GLU A 273 -4.80 11.85 -31.31
N LEU A 274 -4.45 10.73 -30.65
CA LEU A 274 -3.85 9.56 -31.29
C LEU A 274 -4.89 8.56 -31.88
N GLY A 275 -6.20 8.84 -31.71
CA GLY A 275 -7.27 7.94 -32.15
C GLY A 275 -7.35 6.64 -31.33
N LEU A 276 -6.86 6.63 -30.09
CA LEU A 276 -6.82 5.46 -29.22
C LEU A 276 -8.01 5.36 -28.26
N SER A 277 -8.84 6.41 -28.18
CA SER A 277 -9.94 6.50 -27.20
C SER A 277 -10.91 5.32 -27.29
N ASP A 278 -11.27 4.90 -28.49
CA ASP A 278 -12.26 3.83 -28.72
C ASP A 278 -11.74 2.42 -28.36
N ASN A 279 -10.42 2.28 -28.17
CA ASN A 279 -9.76 1.02 -27.79
C ASN A 279 -8.98 1.15 -26.46
N THR A 280 -9.36 2.08 -25.59
CA THR A 280 -8.70 2.26 -24.28
C THR A 280 -9.70 2.18 -23.15
N VAL A 281 -9.46 1.22 -22.22
CA VAL A 281 -10.15 1.16 -20.95
C VAL A 281 -9.50 2.14 -19.97
N ILE A 282 -10.32 2.94 -19.31
CA ILE A 282 -9.85 3.87 -18.26
C ILE A 282 -10.52 3.49 -16.93
N VAL A 283 -9.70 3.22 -15.92
CA VAL A 283 -10.12 3.03 -14.52
C VAL A 283 -9.63 4.22 -13.70
N PHE A 284 -10.50 4.82 -12.92
CA PHE A 284 -10.17 5.85 -11.95
C PHE A 284 -10.63 5.40 -10.56
N THR A 285 -9.73 5.38 -9.58
CA THR A 285 -10.06 5.01 -8.19
C THR A 285 -9.08 5.65 -7.19
N SER A 286 -9.35 5.51 -5.89
CA SER A 286 -8.47 5.91 -4.79
C SER A 286 -7.99 4.71 -3.99
N ASP A 287 -6.81 4.82 -3.35
CA ASP A 287 -6.23 3.73 -2.57
C ASP A 287 -6.88 3.57 -1.18
N ASN A 288 -7.43 4.64 -0.61
CA ASN A 288 -8.21 4.65 0.62
C ASN A 288 -9.10 5.89 0.69
N GLY A 289 -9.96 5.98 1.70
CA GLY A 289 -10.77 7.16 1.94
C GLY A 289 -9.93 8.40 2.27
N GLY A 290 -10.53 9.58 2.12
CA GLY A 290 -9.88 10.86 2.38
C GLY A 290 -9.43 11.05 3.83
N THR A 291 -8.52 11.99 4.07
CA THR A 291 -7.88 12.21 5.39
C THR A 291 -8.78 12.89 6.43
N SER A 292 -9.97 13.30 6.07
CA SER A 292 -10.95 14.03 6.90
C SER A 292 -12.36 13.51 6.62
N GLU A 293 -13.23 13.48 7.63
CA GLU A 293 -14.66 13.17 7.46
C GLU A 293 -15.36 14.12 6.49
N LEU A 294 -14.90 15.37 6.39
CA LEU A 294 -15.40 16.35 5.43
C LEU A 294 -15.14 15.96 3.96
N ALA A 295 -14.23 14.99 3.72
CA ALA A 295 -13.94 14.44 2.41
C ALA A 295 -14.79 13.21 2.06
N SER A 296 -15.69 12.79 2.94
CA SER A 296 -16.37 11.48 2.85
C SER A 296 -17.81 11.58 2.34
N ALA A 297 -18.24 12.71 1.77
CA ALA A 297 -19.60 12.94 1.29
C ALA A 297 -20.67 12.66 2.37
N GLY A 298 -20.41 13.04 3.61
CA GLY A 298 -21.30 12.83 4.76
C GLY A 298 -21.25 11.44 5.41
N LEU A 299 -20.42 10.54 4.91
CA LEU A 299 -20.15 9.24 5.53
C LEU A 299 -19.27 9.42 6.76
N ARG A 300 -19.42 8.53 7.74
CA ARG A 300 -18.60 8.52 8.95
C ARG A 300 -17.18 8.06 8.68
N GLY A 301 -16.21 8.67 9.37
CA GLY A 301 -14.83 8.26 9.35
C GLY A 301 -14.03 8.83 8.19
N ALA A 302 -12.79 8.42 8.13
CA ALA A 302 -11.76 8.88 7.19
C ALA A 302 -10.64 7.84 7.13
N LYS A 303 -9.57 8.10 6.39
CA LYS A 303 -8.34 7.28 6.32
C LYS A 303 -7.98 6.70 7.68
N ALA A 304 -7.65 5.41 7.70
CA ALA A 304 -7.31 4.58 8.86
C ALA A 304 -8.48 4.23 9.79
N LEU A 305 -9.71 4.66 9.53
CA LEU A 305 -10.88 4.31 10.32
C LEU A 305 -11.73 3.24 9.61
N ALA A 306 -12.32 2.32 10.38
CA ALA A 306 -13.08 1.17 9.87
C ALA A 306 -14.39 1.53 9.16
N TYR A 307 -14.85 2.77 9.29
CA TYR A 307 -16.14 3.24 8.81
C TYR A 307 -16.14 3.50 7.30
N GLU A 308 -17.34 3.72 6.73
CA GLU A 308 -17.54 3.91 5.29
C GLU A 308 -16.63 5.02 4.70
N GLY A 309 -16.45 6.14 5.41
CA GLY A 309 -15.57 7.22 4.96
C GLY A 309 -14.08 6.86 4.91
N GLY A 310 -13.66 5.76 5.57
CA GLY A 310 -12.28 5.28 5.52
C GLY A 310 -12.04 4.23 4.44
N THR A 311 -13.08 3.51 4.02
CA THR A 311 -12.97 2.38 3.08
C THR A 311 -13.62 2.65 1.73
N ARG A 312 -14.67 3.49 1.68
CA ARG A 312 -15.41 3.76 0.43
C ARG A 312 -14.68 4.78 -0.41
N VAL A 313 -14.49 4.47 -1.70
CA VAL A 313 -13.67 5.25 -2.63
C VAL A 313 -14.41 5.58 -3.92
N SER A 314 -14.06 6.71 -4.54
CA SER A 314 -14.53 7.07 -5.87
C SER A 314 -14.01 6.08 -6.89
N THR A 315 -14.92 5.44 -7.65
CA THR A 315 -14.50 4.49 -8.69
C THR A 315 -15.36 4.67 -9.94
N ILE A 316 -14.66 4.86 -11.07
CA ILE A 316 -15.22 5.02 -12.39
C ILE A 316 -14.51 4.06 -13.33
N VAL A 317 -15.23 3.35 -14.18
CA VAL A 317 -14.67 2.55 -15.27
C VAL A 317 -15.31 2.99 -16.59
N HIS A 318 -14.49 3.40 -17.53
CA HIS A 318 -14.89 3.65 -18.90
C HIS A 318 -14.28 2.58 -19.80
N TRP A 319 -15.12 1.77 -20.41
CA TRP A 319 -14.74 0.75 -21.39
C TRP A 319 -15.57 0.97 -22.65
N PRO A 320 -15.01 1.59 -23.69
CA PRO A 320 -15.72 1.93 -24.91
C PRO A 320 -16.44 0.73 -25.52
N GLY A 321 -17.68 0.92 -25.91
CA GLY A 321 -18.50 -0.15 -26.48
C GLY A 321 -19.04 -1.19 -25.48
N VAL A 322 -18.60 -1.15 -24.21
CA VAL A 322 -19.01 -2.10 -23.15
C VAL A 322 -19.76 -1.39 -22.03
N THR A 323 -19.14 -0.40 -21.37
CA THR A 323 -19.83 0.36 -20.32
C THR A 323 -20.84 1.32 -20.92
N ARG A 324 -22.06 1.34 -20.36
CA ARG A 324 -23.08 2.31 -20.77
C ARG A 324 -22.75 3.68 -20.18
N PRO A 325 -22.63 4.75 -21.01
CA PRO A 325 -22.38 6.10 -20.52
C PRO A 325 -23.36 6.56 -19.45
N GLY A 326 -22.86 7.18 -18.39
CA GLY A 326 -23.63 7.70 -17.28
C GLY A 326 -24.35 6.66 -16.43
N SER A 327 -24.04 5.37 -16.60
CA SER A 327 -24.64 4.32 -15.77
C SER A 327 -24.01 4.24 -14.38
N GLU A 328 -24.78 3.69 -13.43
CA GLU A 328 -24.35 3.48 -12.06
C GLU A 328 -24.52 2.01 -11.66
N CYS A 329 -23.56 1.49 -10.90
CA CYS A 329 -23.62 0.16 -10.29
C CYS A 329 -23.66 0.31 -8.76
N THR A 330 -24.62 -0.35 -8.11
CA THR A 330 -24.78 -0.35 -6.64
C THR A 330 -24.26 -1.63 -5.98
N VAL A 331 -23.74 -2.57 -6.76
CA VAL A 331 -23.13 -3.78 -6.24
C VAL A 331 -21.84 -3.42 -5.51
N PRO A 332 -21.61 -3.92 -4.27
CA PRO A 332 -20.36 -3.71 -3.55
C PRO A 332 -19.18 -4.40 -4.22
N ILE A 333 -18.14 -3.62 -4.56
CA ILE A 333 -16.88 -4.09 -5.13
C ILE A 333 -15.70 -3.68 -4.24
N ILE A 334 -14.55 -4.32 -4.40
CA ILE A 334 -13.35 -4.03 -3.60
C ILE A 334 -12.08 -4.04 -4.46
N GLY A 335 -11.02 -3.38 -4.03
CA GLY A 335 -9.78 -3.22 -4.79
C GLY A 335 -9.16 -4.50 -5.34
N ASN A 336 -9.37 -5.64 -4.67
CA ASN A 336 -8.91 -6.97 -5.13
C ASN A 336 -9.50 -7.37 -6.49
N ASP A 337 -10.66 -6.84 -6.86
CA ASP A 337 -11.41 -7.18 -8.06
C ASP A 337 -10.75 -6.64 -9.34
N PHE A 338 -9.90 -5.64 -9.22
CA PHE A 338 -9.23 -5.07 -10.40
C PHE A 338 -8.28 -6.06 -11.07
N TYR A 339 -7.58 -6.90 -10.30
CA TYR A 339 -6.67 -7.89 -10.89
C TYR A 339 -7.37 -8.82 -11.89
N PRO A 340 -8.37 -9.65 -11.48
CA PRO A 340 -9.06 -10.54 -12.42
C PRO A 340 -9.81 -9.77 -13.51
N THR A 341 -10.29 -8.56 -13.22
CA THR A 341 -11.01 -7.74 -14.19
C THR A 341 -10.12 -7.31 -15.36
N LEU A 342 -8.97 -6.72 -15.06
CA LEU A 342 -8.05 -6.23 -16.08
C LEU A 342 -7.39 -7.39 -16.85
N LEU A 343 -7.14 -8.51 -16.17
CA LEU A 343 -6.66 -9.73 -16.83
C LEU A 343 -7.70 -10.28 -17.80
N GLU A 344 -8.99 -10.35 -17.43
CA GLU A 344 -10.06 -10.78 -18.33
C GLU A 344 -10.24 -9.83 -19.52
N MET A 345 -10.22 -8.49 -19.28
CA MET A 345 -10.28 -7.49 -20.35
C MET A 345 -9.14 -7.62 -21.36
N SER A 346 -7.97 -8.05 -20.93
CA SER A 346 -6.81 -8.30 -21.81
C SER A 346 -6.94 -9.58 -22.64
N GLY A 347 -7.97 -10.39 -22.40
CA GLY A 347 -8.13 -11.74 -22.98
C GLY A 347 -7.29 -12.79 -22.25
N GLY A 348 -6.68 -12.45 -21.13
CA GLY A 348 -5.88 -13.36 -20.31
C GLY A 348 -6.73 -14.41 -19.59
N LYS A 349 -6.11 -15.55 -19.30
CA LYS A 349 -6.77 -16.62 -18.57
C LYS A 349 -6.81 -16.30 -17.07
N PRO A 350 -7.93 -16.61 -16.38
CA PRO A 350 -8.01 -16.47 -14.93
C PRO A 350 -6.87 -17.21 -14.22
N MET A 351 -6.33 -16.60 -13.18
CA MET A 351 -5.28 -17.16 -12.31
C MET A 351 -5.82 -17.31 -10.87
N PRO A 352 -6.78 -18.23 -10.62
CA PRO A 352 -7.53 -18.28 -9.35
C PRO A 352 -6.65 -18.59 -8.14
N GLN A 353 -5.45 -19.16 -8.34
CA GLN A 353 -4.48 -19.37 -7.25
C GLN A 353 -3.76 -18.06 -6.88
N GLN A 354 -3.68 -17.10 -7.80
CA GLN A 354 -3.09 -15.79 -7.56
C GLN A 354 -4.14 -14.80 -7.03
N HIS A 355 -5.18 -14.50 -7.80
CA HIS A 355 -6.20 -13.52 -7.42
C HIS A 355 -7.36 -14.18 -6.63
N VAL A 356 -7.00 -14.96 -5.60
CA VAL A 356 -7.91 -15.84 -4.86
C VAL A 356 -9.08 -15.11 -4.19
N ASP A 357 -8.97 -13.83 -3.92
CA ASP A 357 -9.98 -13.01 -3.25
C ASP A 357 -10.70 -12.03 -4.20
N GLY A 358 -10.21 -11.88 -5.44
CA GLY A 358 -10.81 -10.98 -6.43
C GLY A 358 -11.82 -11.67 -7.33
N LEU A 359 -12.88 -10.96 -7.70
CA LEU A 359 -13.85 -11.37 -8.72
C LEU A 359 -13.82 -10.39 -9.89
N SER A 360 -13.89 -10.91 -11.13
CA SER A 360 -13.93 -10.03 -12.30
C SER A 360 -15.20 -9.20 -12.34
N LEU A 361 -15.03 -7.90 -12.54
CA LEU A 361 -16.12 -6.93 -12.69
C LEU A 361 -16.71 -6.89 -14.11
N VAL A 362 -16.16 -7.65 -15.07
CA VAL A 362 -16.62 -7.64 -16.46
C VAL A 362 -18.14 -7.85 -16.59
N PRO A 363 -18.77 -8.79 -15.86
CA PRO A 363 -20.24 -8.94 -15.91
C PRO A 363 -20.98 -7.65 -15.47
N LEU A 364 -20.49 -6.95 -14.45
CA LEU A 364 -21.11 -5.71 -13.95
C LEU A 364 -20.84 -4.52 -14.90
N LEU A 365 -19.72 -4.52 -15.60
CA LEU A 365 -19.37 -3.51 -16.61
C LEU A 365 -20.24 -3.64 -17.86
N GLN A 366 -20.59 -4.86 -18.25
CA GLN A 366 -21.53 -5.16 -19.34
C GLN A 366 -22.99 -4.88 -18.93
N ASN A 367 -23.35 -5.23 -17.71
CA ASN A 367 -24.69 -4.98 -17.15
C ASN A 367 -24.60 -4.67 -15.64
N PRO A 368 -24.80 -3.42 -15.21
CA PRO A 368 -24.71 -3.01 -13.80
C PRO A 368 -25.63 -3.76 -12.85
N ASN A 369 -26.65 -4.43 -13.38
CA ASN A 369 -27.62 -5.25 -12.64
C ASN A 369 -27.39 -6.76 -12.83
N ALA A 370 -26.25 -7.19 -13.34
CA ALA A 370 -25.93 -8.60 -13.50
C ALA A 370 -25.95 -9.33 -12.14
N PRO A 371 -26.34 -10.61 -12.10
CA PRO A 371 -26.19 -11.42 -10.88
C PRO A 371 -24.76 -11.40 -10.37
N TRP A 372 -24.59 -11.21 -9.06
CA TRP A 372 -23.28 -11.11 -8.42
C TRP A 372 -23.17 -12.18 -7.34
N SER A 373 -22.10 -12.97 -7.39
CA SER A 373 -21.95 -14.16 -6.55
C SER A 373 -21.42 -13.88 -5.15
N ARG A 374 -20.75 -12.72 -4.96
CA ARG A 374 -20.17 -12.36 -3.66
C ARG A 374 -21.07 -11.37 -2.94
N ASP A 375 -21.43 -11.67 -1.68
CA ASP A 375 -22.19 -10.81 -0.80
C ASP A 375 -21.41 -10.38 0.47
N GLU A 376 -20.15 -10.82 0.60
CA GLU A 376 -19.30 -10.54 1.76
C GLU A 376 -18.01 -9.83 1.37
N LEU A 377 -17.66 -8.77 2.11
CA LEU A 377 -16.39 -8.06 2.02
C LEU A 377 -15.77 -8.00 3.42
N TYR A 378 -14.42 -8.06 3.47
CA TYR A 378 -13.69 -8.17 4.72
C TYR A 378 -12.57 -7.15 4.82
N TRP A 379 -12.31 -6.68 6.06
CA TRP A 379 -11.17 -5.86 6.41
C TRP A 379 -10.51 -6.38 7.67
N HIS A 380 -9.19 -6.31 7.71
CA HIS A 380 -8.39 -6.69 8.86
C HIS A 380 -7.24 -5.70 9.03
N TYR A 381 -7.27 -4.94 10.12
CA TYR A 381 -6.28 -3.91 10.43
C TYR A 381 -5.81 -4.06 11.88
N PRO A 382 -4.82 -4.94 12.15
CA PRO A 382 -4.37 -5.27 13.49
C PRO A 382 -3.40 -4.23 14.08
N HIS A 383 -3.50 -2.97 13.67
CA HIS A 383 -2.55 -1.90 13.98
C HIS A 383 -3.22 -0.72 14.69
N TYR A 384 -2.41 0.01 15.47
CA TYR A 384 -2.79 1.31 16.00
C TYR A 384 -2.38 2.42 15.04
N HIS A 385 -3.33 3.23 14.60
CA HIS A 385 -3.10 4.44 13.82
C HIS A 385 -3.99 5.57 14.37
N ARG A 386 -5.01 6.00 13.64
CA ARG A 386 -6.07 6.90 14.12
C ARG A 386 -7.17 6.13 14.85
N THR A 387 -7.05 4.81 14.89
CA THR A 387 -8.02 3.88 15.45
C THR A 387 -7.33 2.86 16.36
N LYS A 388 -8.15 2.06 17.06
CA LYS A 388 -7.73 0.79 17.66
C LYS A 388 -7.64 -0.29 16.59
N PRO A 389 -6.86 -1.37 16.81
CA PRO A 389 -6.86 -2.53 15.95
C PRO A 389 -8.28 -3.09 15.78
N TYR A 390 -8.66 -3.42 14.54
CA TYR A 390 -10.01 -3.88 14.22
C TYR A 390 -10.05 -4.90 13.08
N GLY A 391 -11.16 -5.62 13.00
CA GLY A 391 -11.63 -6.34 11.83
C GLY A 391 -13.04 -5.89 11.48
N ALA A 392 -13.42 -6.00 10.22
CA ALA A 392 -14.78 -5.69 9.78
C ALA A 392 -15.25 -6.68 8.69
N ILE A 393 -16.55 -6.90 8.67
CA ILE A 393 -17.26 -7.61 7.60
C ILE A 393 -18.45 -6.78 7.14
N ARG A 394 -18.64 -6.74 5.82
CA ARG A 394 -19.89 -6.30 5.22
C ARG A 394 -20.55 -7.50 4.54
N LYS A 395 -21.84 -7.72 4.82
CA LYS A 395 -22.67 -8.72 4.17
C LYS A 395 -24.01 -8.10 3.76
N GLY A 396 -24.26 -8.03 2.46
CA GLY A 396 -25.41 -7.30 1.94
C GLY A 396 -25.39 -5.83 2.39
N HIS A 397 -26.41 -5.40 3.12
CA HIS A 397 -26.51 -4.06 3.71
C HIS A 397 -26.04 -3.98 5.18
N TRP A 398 -25.64 -5.09 5.79
CA TRP A 398 -25.12 -5.10 7.14
C TRP A 398 -23.59 -4.97 7.16
N LYS A 399 -23.07 -4.17 8.10
CA LYS A 399 -21.65 -4.05 8.38
C LYS A 399 -21.38 -4.19 9.87
N LEU A 400 -20.49 -5.11 10.23
CA LEU A 400 -20.01 -5.29 11.60
C LEU A 400 -18.54 -4.91 11.68
N ILE A 401 -18.18 -4.21 12.76
CA ILE A 401 -16.81 -3.86 13.12
C ILE A 401 -16.52 -4.47 14.49
N GLU A 402 -15.42 -5.22 14.61
CA GLU A 402 -14.91 -5.76 15.86
C GLU A 402 -13.60 -5.05 16.23
N PHE A 403 -13.53 -4.45 17.41
CA PHE A 403 -12.34 -3.81 17.97
C PHE A 403 -11.60 -4.78 18.88
N PHE A 404 -10.38 -5.16 18.52
CA PHE A 404 -9.62 -6.22 19.19
C PHE A 404 -9.15 -5.83 20.61
N GLU A 405 -9.07 -4.54 20.92
CA GLU A 405 -8.58 -4.07 22.23
C GLU A 405 -9.49 -4.48 23.39
N ASN A 406 -10.79 -4.57 23.14
CA ASN A 406 -11.81 -4.86 24.18
C ASN A 406 -12.93 -5.77 23.68
N ASN A 407 -12.77 -6.37 22.50
CA ASN A 407 -13.77 -7.20 21.83
C ASN A 407 -15.14 -6.51 21.65
N ALA A 408 -15.15 -5.18 21.65
CA ALA A 408 -16.37 -4.43 21.38
C ALA A 408 -16.76 -4.59 19.92
N ILE A 409 -18.07 -4.75 19.67
CA ILE A 409 -18.63 -4.83 18.33
C ILE A 409 -19.57 -3.65 18.06
N GLU A 410 -19.58 -3.21 16.82
CA GLU A 410 -20.52 -2.25 16.29
C GLU A 410 -21.19 -2.86 15.06
N LEU A 411 -22.51 -2.71 14.93
CA LEU A 411 -23.31 -3.22 13.83
C LEU A 411 -24.11 -2.09 13.20
N TYR A 412 -24.09 -2.00 11.87
CA TYR A 412 -24.79 -0.95 11.11
C TYR A 412 -25.57 -1.53 9.95
N ASN A 413 -26.74 -0.91 9.66
CA ASN A 413 -27.50 -1.14 8.45
C ASN A 413 -27.19 -0.01 7.45
N LEU A 414 -26.33 -0.26 6.48
CA LEU A 414 -25.84 0.74 5.52
C LEU A 414 -26.90 1.24 4.51
N GLU A 415 -28.03 0.54 4.39
CA GLU A 415 -29.16 0.97 3.56
C GLU A 415 -29.97 2.06 4.28
N ALA A 416 -30.27 1.85 5.56
CA ALA A 416 -31.03 2.80 6.38
C ALA A 416 -30.14 3.89 6.99
N ASP A 417 -28.88 3.58 7.30
CA ASP A 417 -27.92 4.46 7.96
C ASP A 417 -26.53 4.36 7.29
N PRO A 418 -26.37 4.90 6.09
CA PRO A 418 -25.09 4.86 5.38
C PRO A 418 -23.96 5.62 6.08
N ALA A 419 -24.31 6.49 7.04
CA ALA A 419 -23.37 7.27 7.84
C ALA A 419 -22.96 6.59 9.16
N GLU A 420 -23.43 5.36 9.43
CA GLU A 420 -23.03 4.54 10.58
C GLU A 420 -23.20 5.26 11.93
N ARG A 421 -24.34 5.94 12.13
CA ARG A 421 -24.61 6.75 13.33
C ARG A 421 -25.21 5.96 14.47
N THR A 422 -25.96 4.89 14.15
CA THR A 422 -26.71 4.11 15.12
C THR A 422 -26.18 2.69 15.19
N ASN A 423 -25.48 2.37 16.29
CA ASN A 423 -24.99 1.01 16.55
C ASN A 423 -26.17 0.10 16.95
N LEU A 424 -26.42 -0.93 16.14
CA LEU A 424 -27.50 -1.89 16.32
C LEU A 424 -27.05 -3.22 16.95
N ALA A 425 -25.80 -3.33 17.41
CA ALA A 425 -25.26 -4.61 17.92
C ALA A 425 -26.03 -5.19 19.11
N ALA A 426 -26.63 -4.33 19.96
CA ALA A 426 -27.41 -4.75 21.12
C ALA A 426 -28.89 -5.05 20.78
N THR A 427 -29.41 -4.55 19.66
CA THR A 427 -30.80 -4.78 19.26
C THR A 427 -30.94 -5.89 18.22
N GLU A 428 -29.89 -6.10 17.41
CA GLU A 428 -29.82 -7.10 16.36
C GLU A 428 -28.79 -8.18 16.67
N GLU A 429 -28.87 -8.77 17.87
CA GLU A 429 -27.88 -9.72 18.42
C GLU A 429 -27.65 -10.96 17.54
N ILE A 430 -28.69 -11.47 16.89
CA ILE A 430 -28.60 -12.64 16.01
C ILE A 430 -27.74 -12.31 14.79
N ILE A 431 -27.97 -11.16 14.16
CA ILE A 431 -27.19 -10.71 13.00
C ILE A 431 -25.75 -10.41 13.40
N ALA A 432 -25.57 -9.72 14.53
CA ALA A 432 -24.24 -9.39 15.06
C ALA A 432 -23.41 -10.66 15.34
N SER A 433 -24.03 -11.68 15.96
CA SER A 433 -23.38 -12.97 16.26
C SER A 433 -23.02 -13.75 14.97
N ASP A 434 -23.91 -13.80 13.97
CA ASP A 434 -23.63 -14.48 12.68
C ASP A 434 -22.46 -13.79 11.94
N LEU A 435 -22.49 -12.46 11.84
CA LEU A 435 -21.43 -11.71 11.16
C LEU A 435 -20.09 -11.80 11.87
N LEU A 436 -20.07 -11.75 13.20
CA LEU A 436 -18.85 -11.94 13.98
C LEU A 436 -18.24 -13.32 13.75
N LYS A 437 -19.07 -14.37 13.78
CA LYS A 437 -18.64 -15.75 13.50
C LYS A 437 -18.03 -15.88 12.08
N ARG A 438 -18.68 -15.27 11.07
CA ARG A 438 -18.17 -15.27 9.68
C ARG A 438 -16.82 -14.54 9.59
N LEU A 439 -16.70 -13.38 10.21
CA LEU A 439 -15.45 -12.61 10.26
C LEU A 439 -14.32 -13.43 10.90
N GLN A 440 -14.60 -14.15 11.99
CA GLN A 440 -13.63 -15.02 12.66
C GLN A 440 -13.23 -16.22 11.79
N GLN A 441 -14.19 -16.84 11.11
CA GLN A 441 -13.94 -17.95 10.17
C GLN A 441 -13.10 -17.49 8.98
N TRP A 442 -13.41 -16.33 8.40
CA TRP A 442 -12.61 -15.76 7.33
C TRP A 442 -11.17 -15.47 7.77
N ARG A 443 -10.97 -14.83 8.93
CA ARG A 443 -9.62 -14.60 9.48
C ARG A 443 -8.81 -15.89 9.61
N SER A 444 -9.44 -16.94 10.11
CA SER A 444 -8.78 -18.25 10.20
C SER A 444 -8.45 -18.85 8.83
N SER A 445 -9.32 -18.64 7.82
CA SER A 445 -9.11 -19.17 6.46
C SER A 445 -7.99 -18.47 5.69
N VAL A 446 -7.63 -17.24 6.08
CA VAL A 446 -6.56 -16.45 5.46
C VAL A 446 -5.30 -16.35 6.33
N ASP A 447 -5.25 -17.07 7.44
CA ASP A 447 -4.16 -17.03 8.44
C ASP A 447 -3.84 -15.61 8.92
N ALA A 448 -4.90 -14.82 9.19
CA ALA A 448 -4.77 -13.42 9.58
C ALA A 448 -4.03 -13.27 10.91
N GLN A 449 -2.96 -12.50 10.94
CA GLN A 449 -2.15 -12.28 12.14
C GLN A 449 -2.88 -11.39 13.13
N MET A 450 -3.11 -11.89 14.35
CA MET A 450 -3.86 -11.19 15.39
C MET A 450 -2.93 -10.47 16.38
N PRO A 451 -3.33 -9.28 16.88
CA PRO A 451 -2.60 -8.64 17.96
C PRO A 451 -2.76 -9.44 19.26
N THR A 452 -1.74 -9.38 20.11
CA THR A 452 -1.69 -10.10 21.39
C THR A 452 -1.71 -9.12 22.57
N HIS A 453 -1.99 -9.62 23.78
CA HIS A 453 -1.89 -8.80 24.99
C HIS A 453 -0.48 -8.24 25.17
N ASN A 454 -0.35 -6.96 25.49
CA ASN A 454 0.93 -6.30 25.75
C ASN A 454 1.24 -6.31 27.26
N PRO A 455 2.12 -7.19 27.74
CA PRO A 455 2.45 -7.29 29.17
C PRO A 455 3.20 -6.06 29.71
N ALA A 456 3.76 -5.23 28.83
CA ALA A 456 4.47 -4.00 29.20
C ALA A 456 3.59 -2.74 29.06
N TYR A 457 2.27 -2.91 28.95
CA TYR A 457 1.34 -1.78 28.87
C TYR A 457 1.25 -1.06 30.21
N ASP A 458 1.49 0.24 30.18
CA ASP A 458 1.29 1.15 31.33
C ASP A 458 0.06 2.05 31.06
N PRO A 459 -1.06 1.83 31.75
CA PRO A 459 -2.28 2.63 31.55
C PRO A 459 -2.10 4.13 31.84
N GLN A 460 -1.16 4.51 32.70
CA GLN A 460 -0.88 5.92 33.05
C GLN A 460 -0.18 6.68 31.91
N ASN A 461 0.50 5.94 31.03
CA ASN A 461 1.21 6.48 29.86
C ASN A 461 0.55 6.11 28.53
N ARG A 462 -0.74 5.78 28.53
CA ARG A 462 -1.50 5.38 27.32
C ARG A 462 -1.33 6.38 26.17
N GLY A 463 -1.07 5.86 24.98
CA GLY A 463 -0.96 6.65 23.76
C GLY A 463 0.36 7.41 23.60
N LYS A 464 1.21 7.47 24.59
CA LYS A 464 2.57 8.01 24.43
C LYS A 464 3.41 7.02 23.61
N PRO A 465 4.34 7.51 22.75
CA PRO A 465 5.35 6.61 22.18
C PRO A 465 6.02 5.87 23.34
N ARG A 466 6.21 4.57 23.24
CA ARG A 466 7.10 3.87 24.17
C ARG A 466 8.43 4.64 24.17
N SER A 467 8.91 4.99 25.37
CA SER A 467 10.31 5.43 25.51
C SER A 467 11.16 4.35 24.80
N ALA A 468 12.09 4.76 23.98
CA ALA A 468 12.86 3.89 23.08
C ALA A 468 13.72 2.88 23.87
N SER A 469 13.09 1.91 24.53
CA SER A 469 13.75 0.88 25.32
C SER A 469 13.75 -0.51 24.64
N VAL A 470 13.01 -0.69 23.52
CA VAL A 470 13.08 -1.93 22.73
C VAL A 470 12.78 -1.62 21.28
N SER A 471 13.68 -1.91 20.36
CA SER A 471 13.37 -2.01 18.94
C SER A 471 12.69 -3.38 18.73
N ASP A 472 11.38 -3.41 18.84
CA ASP A 472 10.61 -4.67 18.78
C ASP A 472 10.29 -5.12 17.35
N GLN A 473 10.90 -4.50 16.33
CA GLN A 473 10.78 -4.94 14.94
C GLN A 473 12.08 -5.58 14.48
N PRO A 474 12.07 -6.87 14.14
CA PRO A 474 13.16 -7.44 13.37
C PRO A 474 13.19 -6.77 11.99
N ILE A 475 14.21 -5.97 11.73
CA ILE A 475 14.43 -5.40 10.40
C ILE A 475 15.05 -6.51 9.56
N SER A 476 14.47 -6.78 8.40
CA SER A 476 15.02 -7.74 7.44
C SER A 476 16.35 -7.20 6.92
N THR A 477 17.41 -8.01 7.04
CA THR A 477 18.75 -7.71 6.56
C THR A 477 19.20 -8.83 5.62
N PRO A 478 20.31 -8.68 4.88
CA PRO A 478 20.86 -9.75 4.05
C PRO A 478 21.10 -11.07 4.80
N HIS A 479 21.26 -10.98 6.13
CA HIS A 479 21.52 -12.13 7.00
C HIS A 479 20.31 -12.63 7.78
N GLY A 480 19.15 -11.93 7.72
CA GLY A 480 17.94 -12.25 8.49
C GLY A 480 17.29 -11.02 9.11
N SER A 481 16.55 -11.18 10.21
CA SER A 481 15.89 -10.08 10.92
C SER A 481 16.65 -9.68 12.16
N ILE A 482 16.91 -8.37 12.37
CA ILE A 482 17.70 -7.87 13.49
C ILE A 482 16.87 -7.08 14.49
N SER A 483 17.15 -7.26 15.78
CA SER A 483 16.54 -6.54 16.89
C SER A 483 17.56 -6.24 17.99
N ALA A 484 17.28 -5.30 18.88
CA ALA A 484 18.15 -4.97 20.01
C ALA A 484 17.34 -4.60 21.26
N SER A 485 17.98 -4.67 22.43
CA SER A 485 17.37 -4.28 23.72
C SER A 485 16.93 -2.82 23.72
N SER A 486 17.69 -1.93 23.07
CA SER A 486 17.37 -0.51 22.90
C SER A 486 18.22 0.09 21.78
N HIS A 487 17.86 1.30 21.29
CA HIS A 487 18.72 2.04 20.38
C HIS A 487 18.44 3.56 20.39
N GLN A 488 19.43 4.35 20.00
CA GLN A 488 19.27 5.77 19.70
C GLN A 488 18.53 5.96 18.37
N SER A 489 17.76 7.03 18.23
CA SER A 489 16.94 7.28 17.03
C SER A 489 17.76 7.38 15.72
N GLY A 490 19.02 7.76 15.79
CA GLY A 490 19.94 7.83 14.65
C GLY A 490 20.86 6.61 14.47
N ASN A 491 20.79 5.63 15.37
CA ASN A 491 21.69 4.47 15.38
C ASN A 491 20.90 3.16 15.64
N PRO A 492 19.96 2.81 14.75
CA PRO A 492 19.12 1.61 14.89
C PRO A 492 19.92 0.31 14.68
N PRO A 493 19.38 -0.85 15.10
CA PRO A 493 20.09 -2.14 15.04
C PRO A 493 20.60 -2.52 13.65
N HIS A 494 19.84 -2.26 12.58
CA HIS A 494 20.21 -2.63 11.22
C HIS A 494 21.46 -1.90 10.71
N HIS A 495 21.80 -0.74 11.26
CA HIS A 495 23.06 -0.06 10.96
C HIS A 495 24.33 -0.83 11.38
N SER A 496 24.19 -1.91 12.16
CA SER A 496 25.32 -2.77 12.53
C SER A 496 25.48 -4.02 11.66
N VAL A 497 24.65 -4.16 10.62
CA VAL A 497 24.67 -5.28 9.68
C VAL A 497 24.41 -4.81 8.24
N ASP A 498 24.50 -3.51 7.98
CA ASP A 498 24.23 -2.88 6.68
C ASP A 498 25.50 -2.82 5.77
N GLY A 499 26.66 -3.19 6.29
CA GLY A 499 27.93 -3.16 5.55
C GLY A 499 28.45 -1.74 5.26
N VAL A 500 27.76 -0.70 5.71
CA VAL A 500 28.11 0.71 5.45
C VAL A 500 29.07 1.22 6.52
N ARG A 501 30.22 1.72 6.11
CA ARG A 501 31.17 2.35 7.05
C ARG A 501 30.57 3.62 7.66
N ASN A 502 30.80 3.82 8.95
CA ASN A 502 30.33 4.94 9.78
C ASN A 502 28.85 4.89 10.21
N THR A 503 28.08 3.90 9.81
CA THR A 503 26.82 3.55 10.46
C THR A 503 27.11 2.65 11.68
N ARG A 504 26.17 2.52 12.61
CA ARG A 504 26.29 1.68 13.79
C ARG A 504 24.96 1.47 14.50
N TRP A 505 24.87 0.42 15.27
CA TRP A 505 23.92 0.38 16.38
C TRP A 505 24.54 1.04 17.62
N ALA A 506 23.73 1.82 18.33
CA ALA A 506 24.08 2.32 19.65
C ALA A 506 22.86 2.24 20.57
N ALA A 507 23.04 1.70 21.78
CA ALA A 507 22.00 1.61 22.79
C ALA A 507 21.44 3.00 23.15
N SER A 508 20.17 3.08 23.59
CA SER A 508 19.50 4.35 23.87
C SER A 508 20.09 5.11 25.07
N ASN A 509 20.78 4.42 25.97
CA ASN A 509 21.42 4.96 27.16
C ASN A 509 22.69 4.17 27.56
N GLY A 510 23.39 4.63 28.58
CA GLY A 510 24.64 4.00 29.06
C GLY A 510 24.44 2.81 30.01
N THR A 511 23.21 2.34 30.24
CA THR A 511 22.98 1.17 31.10
C THR A 511 23.39 -0.12 30.40
N VAL A 512 23.93 -1.07 31.12
CA VAL A 512 24.24 -2.43 30.67
C VAL A 512 23.58 -3.44 31.62
N PRO A 513 23.24 -4.66 31.19
CA PRO A 513 23.54 -5.23 29.87
C PRO A 513 22.64 -4.68 28.74
N GLN A 514 23.21 -4.58 27.56
CA GLN A 514 22.47 -4.28 26.32
C GLN A 514 22.76 -5.39 25.29
N TRP A 515 21.77 -5.72 24.47
CA TRP A 515 21.95 -6.78 23.48
C TRP A 515 21.45 -6.39 22.09
N ILE A 516 22.05 -7.04 21.09
CA ILE A 516 21.60 -7.03 19.70
C ILE A 516 21.51 -8.48 19.21
N GLN A 517 20.50 -8.79 18.41
CA GLN A 517 20.13 -10.15 18.03
C GLN A 517 19.75 -10.23 16.56
N LEU A 518 20.22 -11.28 15.88
CA LEU A 518 19.86 -11.64 14.52
C LEU A 518 19.04 -12.94 14.52
N ASP A 519 17.89 -12.93 13.84
CA ASP A 519 17.10 -14.12 13.50
C ASP A 519 17.40 -14.51 12.04
N LEU A 520 18.00 -15.66 11.83
CA LEU A 520 18.37 -16.19 10.52
C LEU A 520 17.20 -16.79 9.74
N GLY A 521 15.97 -16.64 10.28
CA GLY A 521 14.72 -17.14 9.69
C GLY A 521 14.53 -18.66 9.83
N LYS A 522 15.59 -19.43 9.83
CA LYS A 522 15.60 -20.88 10.07
C LYS A 522 16.88 -21.32 10.76
N GLN A 523 16.87 -22.51 11.35
CA GLN A 523 18.05 -23.12 11.93
C GLN A 523 19.11 -23.38 10.84
N ARG A 524 20.36 -22.93 11.08
CA ARG A 524 21.51 -23.07 10.17
C ARG A 524 22.77 -23.40 10.96
N PRO A 525 23.74 -24.10 10.35
CA PRO A 525 25.07 -24.22 10.93
C PRO A 525 25.78 -22.86 10.93
N ILE A 526 26.36 -22.48 12.06
CA ILE A 526 27.11 -21.25 12.28
C ILE A 526 28.49 -21.62 12.78
N SER A 527 29.54 -21.14 12.11
CA SER A 527 30.92 -21.41 12.46
C SER A 527 31.59 -20.27 13.24
N GLY A 528 30.88 -19.20 13.51
CA GLY A 528 31.38 -18.06 14.27
C GLY A 528 30.67 -16.77 13.94
N ILE A 529 31.21 -15.65 14.40
CA ILE A 529 30.78 -14.28 14.04
C ILE A 529 32.01 -13.39 13.84
N GLU A 530 31.85 -12.36 13.03
CA GLU A 530 32.79 -11.23 12.95
C GLU A 530 32.11 -10.01 13.54
N ILE A 531 32.81 -9.26 14.42
CA ILE A 531 32.27 -8.07 15.11
C ILE A 531 33.26 -6.92 14.95
N ARG A 532 32.77 -5.72 14.67
CA ARG A 532 33.49 -4.46 14.72
C ARG A 532 32.82 -3.51 15.70
N PHE A 533 33.56 -3.08 16.71
CA PHE A 533 33.14 -2.01 17.61
C PHE A 533 33.54 -0.65 17.04
N LYS A 534 32.76 0.40 17.32
CA LYS A 534 32.98 1.75 16.76
C LYS A 534 34.38 2.32 16.99
N ASN A 535 34.90 2.11 18.19
CA ASN A 535 36.24 2.55 18.58
C ASN A 535 36.95 1.40 19.28
N ARG A 536 38.25 1.48 19.33
CA ARG A 536 39.02 0.60 20.22
C ARG A 536 38.66 0.93 21.66
N THR A 537 37.99 0.03 22.35
CA THR A 537 37.42 0.24 23.67
C THR A 537 37.51 -0.99 24.54
N LYS A 538 37.59 -0.81 25.85
CA LYS A 538 37.47 -1.95 26.78
C LYS A 538 36.00 -2.29 26.93
N ILE A 539 35.67 -3.47 26.49
CA ILE A 539 34.30 -3.97 26.46
C ILE A 539 34.26 -5.43 26.92
N HIS A 540 33.24 -5.75 27.73
CA HIS A 540 32.95 -7.12 28.11
C HIS A 540 31.64 -7.52 27.45
N TYR A 541 31.65 -8.55 26.61
CA TYR A 541 30.49 -9.04 25.90
C TYR A 541 30.42 -10.56 25.84
N ALA A 542 29.22 -11.09 25.64
CA ALA A 542 28.97 -12.50 25.41
C ALA A 542 28.23 -12.70 24.07
N VAL A 543 28.57 -13.81 23.38
CA VAL A 543 27.81 -14.28 22.21
C VAL A 543 26.99 -15.48 22.63
N SER A 544 25.70 -15.46 22.29
CA SER A 544 24.78 -16.56 22.61
C SER A 544 24.01 -16.97 21.37
N VAL A 545 23.61 -18.24 21.31
CA VAL A 545 22.78 -18.81 20.25
C VAL A 545 21.51 -19.42 20.81
N SER A 546 20.46 -19.48 19.99
CA SER A 546 19.17 -20.06 20.37
C SER A 546 18.41 -20.58 19.14
N ASN A 547 17.45 -21.49 19.37
CA ASN A 547 16.52 -21.95 18.34
C ASN A 547 15.11 -21.38 18.52
N ASN A 548 14.79 -20.82 19.70
CA ASN A 548 13.44 -20.34 20.07
C ASN A 548 13.42 -18.91 20.63
N ALA A 549 14.58 -18.21 20.66
CA ALA A 549 14.78 -16.89 21.24
C ALA A 549 14.41 -16.77 22.74
N ARG A 550 14.19 -17.87 23.43
CA ARG A 550 13.85 -17.94 24.86
C ARG A 550 14.98 -18.56 25.68
N GLU A 551 15.51 -19.68 25.23
CA GLU A 551 16.61 -20.41 25.84
C GLU A 551 17.89 -20.10 25.08
N TRP A 552 18.91 -19.59 25.78
CA TRP A 552 20.15 -19.11 25.19
C TRP A 552 21.34 -19.87 25.73
N GLN A 553 22.17 -20.37 24.80
CA GLN A 553 23.46 -20.99 25.10
C GLN A 553 24.58 -19.98 24.81
N ILE A 554 25.36 -19.61 25.82
CA ILE A 554 26.58 -18.81 25.62
C ILE A 554 27.62 -19.67 24.90
N VAL A 555 28.12 -19.17 23.77
CA VAL A 555 29.15 -19.84 22.95
C VAL A 555 30.48 -19.12 22.99
N HIS A 556 30.49 -17.87 23.45
CA HIS A 556 31.69 -17.09 23.69
C HIS A 556 31.45 -16.01 24.75
N GLU A 557 32.48 -15.72 25.53
CA GLU A 557 32.50 -14.59 26.46
C GLU A 557 33.87 -13.94 26.42
N SER A 558 33.92 -12.62 26.17
CA SER A 558 35.19 -11.89 26.10
C SER A 558 35.80 -11.72 27.50
N LYS A 559 37.11 -11.57 27.55
CA LYS A 559 37.80 -11.26 28.83
C LYS A 559 37.49 -9.83 29.26
N LYS A 560 37.22 -9.62 30.55
CA LYS A 560 37.04 -8.27 31.11
C LYS A 560 38.28 -7.40 30.85
N SER A 561 38.04 -6.11 30.55
CA SER A 561 39.08 -5.09 30.37
C SER A 561 40.02 -5.29 29.17
N THR A 562 39.65 -6.06 28.16
CA THR A 562 40.40 -6.15 26.91
C THR A 562 39.95 -5.06 25.95
N GLU A 563 40.88 -4.29 25.38
CA GLU A 563 40.60 -3.35 24.30
C GLU A 563 40.37 -4.10 22.99
N ILE A 564 39.17 -3.92 22.42
CA ILE A 564 38.74 -4.62 21.20
C ILE A 564 38.20 -3.59 20.21
N GLN A 565 38.50 -3.74 18.93
CA GLN A 565 37.88 -3.03 17.84
C GLN A 565 37.30 -3.99 16.81
N ASP A 566 38.11 -4.90 16.28
CA ASP A 566 37.69 -5.96 15.37
C ASP A 566 37.98 -7.32 16.02
N GLU A 567 36.97 -8.19 16.03
CA GLU A 567 37.13 -9.54 16.59
C GLU A 567 36.42 -10.57 15.74
N LYS A 568 37.08 -11.73 15.58
CA LYS A 568 36.52 -12.91 14.95
C LYS A 568 36.39 -14.01 16.01
N VAL A 569 35.15 -14.33 16.35
CA VAL A 569 34.82 -15.37 17.32
C VAL A 569 34.46 -16.65 16.57
N SER A 570 35.17 -17.74 16.84
CA SER A 570 34.92 -19.04 16.22
C SER A 570 34.20 -19.97 17.18
N PHE A 571 33.10 -20.57 16.74
CA PHE A 571 32.37 -21.64 17.42
C PHE A 571 31.66 -22.50 16.38
N SER A 572 31.11 -23.64 16.74
CA SER A 572 30.32 -24.49 15.82
C SER A 572 29.00 -24.84 16.48
N GLN A 573 27.93 -24.25 15.98
CA GLN A 573 26.57 -24.45 16.50
C GLN A 573 25.55 -24.48 15.37
N ASN A 574 24.44 -25.17 15.58
CA ASN A 574 23.30 -25.15 14.67
C ASN A 574 22.16 -24.38 15.36
N ALA A 575 21.90 -23.15 14.91
CA ALA A 575 20.98 -22.24 15.56
C ALA A 575 20.22 -21.37 14.57
N ARG A 576 19.05 -20.86 15.01
CA ARG A 576 18.26 -19.87 14.29
C ARG A 576 18.60 -18.44 14.72
N PHE A 577 18.93 -18.24 15.98
CA PHE A 577 19.18 -16.90 16.54
C PHE A 577 20.63 -16.79 17.03
N VAL A 578 21.23 -15.62 16.78
CA VAL A 578 22.53 -15.23 17.34
C VAL A 578 22.36 -13.91 18.07
N ARG A 579 22.86 -13.79 19.30
CA ARG A 579 22.79 -12.59 20.13
C ARG A 579 24.17 -12.20 20.63
N ILE A 580 24.48 -10.91 20.56
CA ILE A 580 25.61 -10.30 21.23
C ILE A 580 25.07 -9.50 22.40
N THR A 581 25.50 -9.82 23.62
CA THR A 581 25.13 -9.09 24.84
C THR A 581 26.35 -8.36 25.37
N ILE A 582 26.29 -7.04 25.46
CA ILE A 582 27.34 -6.18 26.03
C ILE A 582 27.05 -6.01 27.51
N ASN A 583 27.92 -6.56 28.34
CA ASN A 583 27.80 -6.61 29.80
C ASN A 583 28.50 -5.44 30.50
N GLU A 584 29.59 -4.92 29.95
CA GLU A 584 30.35 -3.78 30.49
C GLU A 584 30.96 -2.97 29.34
N VAL A 585 31.00 -1.64 29.49
CA VAL A 585 31.72 -0.69 28.64
C VAL A 585 32.50 0.27 29.53
N GLU A 586 33.75 0.60 29.17
CA GLU A 586 34.59 1.49 29.95
C GLU A 586 34.04 2.92 30.00
N SER A 587 33.47 3.37 28.88
CA SER A 587 32.84 4.70 28.77
C SER A 587 31.85 4.76 27.64
N GLY A 588 30.83 5.60 27.78
CA GLY A 588 29.82 5.84 26.74
C GLY A 588 28.70 4.79 26.73
N TRP A 589 28.29 4.35 25.56
CA TRP A 589 27.15 3.46 25.35
C TRP A 589 27.58 2.18 24.64
N ALA A 590 26.85 1.10 24.86
CA ALA A 590 26.97 -0.14 24.08
C ALA A 590 26.78 0.19 22.59
N THR A 591 27.79 -0.10 21.76
CA THR A 591 27.84 0.32 20.35
C THR A 591 28.54 -0.74 19.51
N ILE A 592 27.93 -1.15 18.40
CA ILE A 592 28.51 -2.04 17.40
C ILE A 592 28.42 -1.35 16.04
N GLU A 593 29.56 -1.23 15.34
CA GLU A 593 29.63 -0.64 14.00
C GLU A 593 29.18 -1.64 12.93
N ASP A 594 29.71 -2.88 13.00
CA ASP A 594 29.34 -3.93 12.06
C ASP A 594 29.46 -5.32 12.70
N TRP A 595 28.62 -6.27 12.32
CA TRP A 595 28.77 -7.67 12.67
C TRP A 595 28.00 -8.59 11.73
N LYS A 596 28.49 -9.80 11.57
CA LYS A 596 27.84 -10.83 10.76
C LYS A 596 28.13 -12.23 11.27
N PRO A 597 27.21 -13.19 11.10
CA PRO A 597 27.49 -14.61 11.33
C PRO A 597 28.39 -15.16 10.22
N ILE A 598 29.26 -16.08 10.59
CA ILE A 598 30.09 -16.88 9.66
C ILE A 598 29.32 -18.17 9.40
N LEU A 599 28.76 -18.29 8.21
CA LEU A 599 28.06 -19.48 7.77
C LEU A 599 29.07 -20.36 7.00
N PRO A 600 29.10 -21.71 7.17
CA PRO A 600 29.87 -22.59 6.33
C PRO A 600 29.54 -22.39 4.85
N ALA A 601 30.52 -22.50 3.97
CA ALA A 601 30.29 -22.53 2.54
C ALA A 601 29.29 -23.66 2.21
N SER A 602 28.23 -23.30 1.50
CA SER A 602 27.14 -24.21 1.04
C SER A 602 27.66 -25.21 0.02
#